data_68d1bb9cc8290b18a4667e0deb63adf3
#
_entry.id   68d1bb9cc8290b18a4667e0deb63adf3
#
_cell.length_a   1.000
_cell.length_b   1.000
_cell.length_c   1.000
_cell.angle_alpha   90.00
_cell.angle_beta   90.00
_cell.angle_gamma   90.00
#
_symmetry.space_group_name_H-M   'P 1'
#
loop_
_entity.id
_entity.type
_entity.pdbx_description
1 polymer ?
#
loop_
_entity_poly.entity_id
_entity_poly.type
_entity_poly.pdbx_seq_one_letter_code
_entity_poly.pdbx_strand_id
1 'polypeptide(L)'
;MSQNNIKPSEISDVLLKQLESADLSVKLEEVGTVLQISDGVARIFGLTNAESGELLEFDSGVMGVVMNLEVDNVGAVLLGPTDEVKEGMSVKRTGRIVSIPVSEKMLGRVVNPLGVPIDGLGEIAGEKVEMPLDRKAPGVVFRQPVNEPLQTGIKAIDAMIPIGRGQRELIIGDRQTGKTAIAIDTIINQRSEFEKGKPVYCIYVAIGQKGSTVASIVETLRSKGAMDYTLVVAATAADQAALQYYAAFAGAAIGEYFRDTGRAALVIYDDLSKQAVAYREVSLILRRPSGREAYPGDVFYLHSRLLERAAKIINQQEVAEQMNDLPESLKGKVKAGGSLTALPIIETQAGDVSAYIPTNVISITDGQIYLESSLFNQGFRPAVNVGISVSRVGGSAQVKSMKKVAGTLKIDQAQYDELESFSKFSGDVDKVTALALDKGRKNKQLLIQPQYSPMPVGEQIAILYCGTHALMRDIPTEKVREFQDAFLNRLRVSHQDDVIKPLAEGRLDESITKIIEKEAEDVVLGLKNRE
;
A
#
# COMPACT_ATOMS: atom_id res chain seq x y z
N MET A 1 26.80 -32.40 -75.33
CA MET A 1 26.08 -32.77 -74.12
C MET A 1 27.12 -33.08 -73.02
N SER A 2 27.49 -32.14 -72.25
CA SER A 2 28.47 -32.32 -71.13
C SER A 2 27.69 -32.65 -69.86
N GLN A 3 27.83 -33.89 -69.43
CA GLN A 3 27.34 -34.34 -68.12
C GLN A 3 28.20 -33.68 -67.02
N ASN A 4 27.61 -32.73 -66.26
CA ASN A 4 28.21 -32.26 -65.02
C ASN A 4 28.08 -33.36 -63.97
N ASN A 5 29.13 -34.15 -63.80
CA ASN A 5 29.27 -35.05 -62.66
C ASN A 5 29.65 -34.20 -61.43
N ILE A 6 28.68 -33.93 -60.58
CA ILE A 6 28.89 -33.34 -59.27
C ILE A 6 29.68 -34.35 -58.44
N LYS A 7 30.87 -33.94 -57.97
CA LYS A 7 31.75 -34.81 -57.14
C LYS A 7 31.12 -35.01 -55.76
N PRO A 8 31.17 -36.21 -55.19
CA PRO A 8 30.65 -36.47 -53.82
C PRO A 8 31.19 -35.53 -52.74
N SER A 9 32.44 -35.03 -52.92
CA SER A 9 33.09 -34.07 -52.05
C SER A 9 32.39 -32.69 -52.06
N GLU A 10 31.85 -32.23 -53.18
CA GLU A 10 31.16 -30.96 -53.32
C GLU A 10 29.78 -30.97 -52.63
N ILE A 11 29.12 -32.12 -52.66
CA ILE A 11 27.86 -32.35 -51.90
C ILE A 11 28.15 -32.37 -50.41
N SER A 12 29.26 -32.99 -49.98
CA SER A 12 29.67 -33.02 -48.57
C SER A 12 30.02 -31.63 -48.04
N ASP A 13 30.71 -30.80 -48.84
CA ASP A 13 31.09 -29.43 -48.47
C ASP A 13 29.87 -28.49 -48.43
N VAL A 14 28.89 -28.68 -49.30
CA VAL A 14 27.63 -27.93 -49.29
C VAL A 14 26.76 -28.31 -48.08
N LEU A 15 26.69 -29.59 -47.72
CA LEU A 15 25.98 -30.09 -46.55
C LEU A 15 26.67 -29.65 -45.26
N LEU A 16 28.01 -29.67 -45.19
CA LEU A 16 28.75 -29.12 -44.05
C LEU A 16 28.54 -27.61 -43.88
N LYS A 17 28.57 -26.81 -44.95
CA LYS A 17 28.26 -25.39 -44.93
C LYS A 17 26.81 -25.09 -44.53
N GLN A 18 25.85 -25.93 -44.99
CA GLN A 18 24.46 -25.79 -44.56
C GLN A 18 24.24 -26.19 -43.09
N LEU A 19 25.00 -27.19 -42.60
CA LEU A 19 25.01 -27.54 -41.18
C LEU A 19 25.68 -26.48 -40.31
N GLU A 20 26.77 -25.86 -40.78
CA GLU A 20 27.45 -24.75 -40.09
C GLU A 20 26.68 -23.43 -40.15
N SER A 21 25.87 -23.21 -41.22
CA SER A 21 25.00 -22.04 -41.34
C SER A 21 23.58 -22.24 -40.79
N ALA A 22 23.18 -23.46 -40.54
CA ALA A 22 22.00 -23.75 -39.72
C ALA A 22 22.40 -23.42 -38.27
N ASP A 23 21.91 -22.27 -37.81
CA ASP A 23 21.92 -21.92 -36.41
C ASP A 23 21.00 -22.93 -35.68
N LEU A 24 21.61 -24.09 -35.37
CA LEU A 24 21.04 -25.16 -34.55
C LEU A 24 21.05 -24.76 -33.11
N SER A 25 20.69 -23.54 -32.78
CA SER A 25 20.05 -23.23 -31.55
C SER A 25 18.61 -23.78 -31.60
N VAL A 26 18.46 -25.08 -31.79
CA VAL A 26 17.29 -25.76 -31.27
C VAL A 26 17.31 -25.47 -29.78
N LYS A 27 16.60 -24.43 -29.34
CA LYS A 27 16.15 -24.35 -27.96
C LYS A 27 15.35 -25.63 -27.77
N LEU A 28 16.00 -26.64 -27.21
CA LEU A 28 15.30 -27.82 -26.72
C LEU A 28 14.35 -27.28 -25.66
N GLU A 29 13.10 -27.03 -26.06
CA GLU A 29 12.03 -26.70 -25.13
C GLU A 29 11.92 -27.90 -24.19
N GLU A 30 12.32 -27.72 -22.93
CA GLU A 30 12.18 -28.76 -21.94
C GLU A 30 10.69 -28.94 -21.66
N VAL A 31 10.14 -30.08 -22.01
CA VAL A 31 8.73 -30.41 -21.86
C VAL A 31 8.57 -31.37 -20.71
N GLY A 32 7.71 -31.01 -19.77
CA GLY A 32 7.26 -31.88 -18.68
C GLY A 32 5.87 -32.44 -18.91
N THR A 33 5.47 -33.34 -18.04
CA THR A 33 4.13 -33.95 -18.05
C THR A 33 3.46 -33.77 -16.71
N VAL A 34 2.19 -33.36 -16.69
CA VAL A 34 1.39 -33.23 -15.46
C VAL A 34 1.13 -34.61 -14.88
N LEU A 35 1.65 -34.87 -13.70
CA LEU A 35 1.41 -36.13 -12.95
C LEU A 35 0.11 -36.10 -12.19
N GLN A 36 -0.20 -34.96 -11.58
CA GLN A 36 -1.34 -34.79 -10.70
C GLN A 36 -1.75 -33.31 -10.68
N ILE A 37 -3.04 -33.08 -10.59
CA ILE A 37 -3.61 -31.75 -10.36
C ILE A 37 -4.55 -31.79 -9.15
N SER A 38 -4.47 -30.79 -8.28
CA SER A 38 -5.36 -30.62 -7.13
C SER A 38 -5.42 -29.14 -6.74
N ASP A 39 -6.64 -28.61 -6.61
CA ASP A 39 -6.92 -27.28 -6.07
C ASP A 39 -5.99 -26.14 -6.56
N GLY A 40 -5.76 -26.09 -7.88
CA GLY A 40 -4.93 -25.06 -8.49
C GLY A 40 -3.42 -25.29 -8.41
N VAL A 41 -2.98 -26.49 -7.99
CA VAL A 41 -1.57 -26.90 -7.98
C VAL A 41 -1.38 -28.10 -8.89
N ALA A 42 -0.39 -28.03 -9.78
CA ALA A 42 0.02 -29.14 -10.64
C ALA A 42 1.38 -29.69 -10.20
N ARG A 43 1.49 -31.02 -10.11
CA ARG A 43 2.77 -31.72 -9.98
C ARG A 43 3.20 -32.19 -11.35
N ILE A 44 4.42 -31.83 -11.73
CA ILE A 44 4.92 -31.99 -13.10
C ILE A 44 6.24 -32.78 -13.06
N PHE A 45 6.34 -33.77 -13.92
CA PHE A 45 7.55 -34.56 -14.12
C PHE A 45 8.34 -34.05 -15.33
N GLY A 46 9.67 -34.13 -15.29
CA GLY A 46 10.54 -33.94 -16.46
C GLY A 46 11.08 -32.53 -16.67
N LEU A 47 10.80 -31.58 -15.77
CA LEU A 47 11.34 -30.21 -15.83
C LEU A 47 12.57 -30.06 -14.91
N THR A 48 13.67 -30.76 -15.24
CA THR A 48 14.85 -30.84 -14.39
C THR A 48 15.62 -29.54 -14.20
N ASN A 49 15.54 -28.64 -15.18
CA ASN A 49 16.23 -27.34 -15.13
C ASN A 49 15.29 -26.18 -14.76
N ALA A 50 14.05 -26.48 -14.29
CA ALA A 50 13.12 -25.43 -13.89
C ALA A 50 13.65 -24.65 -12.68
N GLU A 51 13.41 -23.33 -12.68
CA GLU A 51 13.82 -22.43 -11.61
C GLU A 51 12.60 -22.04 -10.74
N SER A 52 12.85 -21.78 -9.47
CA SER A 52 11.80 -21.28 -8.59
C SER A 52 11.30 -19.90 -9.05
N GLY A 53 9.98 -19.72 -9.17
CA GLY A 53 9.36 -18.51 -9.72
C GLY A 53 9.29 -18.45 -11.24
N GLU A 54 9.75 -19.50 -11.95
CA GLU A 54 9.66 -19.56 -13.40
C GLU A 54 8.21 -19.78 -13.86
N LEU A 55 7.83 -19.09 -14.93
CA LEU A 55 6.56 -19.30 -15.62
C LEU A 55 6.62 -20.56 -16.45
N LEU A 56 5.56 -21.37 -16.34
CA LEU A 56 5.30 -22.55 -17.17
C LEU A 56 4.07 -22.31 -18.02
N GLU A 57 4.07 -22.85 -19.23
CA GLU A 57 2.94 -22.81 -20.14
C GLU A 57 2.39 -24.22 -20.35
N PHE A 58 1.13 -24.43 -20.03
CA PHE A 58 0.41 -25.67 -20.27
C PHE A 58 -0.16 -25.70 -21.68
N ASP A 59 -0.32 -26.88 -22.26
CA ASP A 59 -0.89 -27.02 -23.62
C ASP A 59 -2.29 -26.41 -23.77
N SER A 60 -3.02 -26.22 -22.67
CA SER A 60 -4.29 -25.48 -22.64
C SER A 60 -4.14 -23.97 -22.79
N GLY A 61 -2.92 -23.42 -22.72
CA GLY A 61 -2.66 -21.99 -22.65
C GLY A 61 -2.70 -21.41 -21.22
N VAL A 62 -3.07 -22.22 -20.22
CA VAL A 62 -3.00 -21.81 -18.82
C VAL A 62 -1.55 -21.63 -18.40
N MET A 63 -1.27 -20.58 -17.67
CA MET A 63 0.06 -20.31 -17.08
C MET A 63 0.15 -20.86 -15.68
N GLY A 64 1.34 -21.32 -15.29
CA GLY A 64 1.66 -21.71 -13.92
C GLY A 64 2.99 -21.13 -13.45
N VAL A 65 3.22 -21.10 -12.16
CA VAL A 65 4.48 -20.65 -11.56
C VAL A 65 5.08 -21.77 -10.73
N VAL A 66 6.35 -22.04 -10.96
CA VAL A 66 7.12 -23.01 -10.18
C VAL A 66 7.29 -22.51 -8.74
N MET A 67 6.78 -23.27 -7.78
CA MET A 67 6.88 -22.91 -6.36
C MET A 67 7.62 -23.96 -5.52
N ASN A 68 7.70 -25.22 -6.00
CA ASN A 68 8.40 -26.28 -5.29
C ASN A 68 9.25 -27.08 -6.26
N LEU A 69 10.50 -27.31 -5.89
CA LEU A 69 11.45 -28.11 -6.65
C LEU A 69 11.79 -29.36 -5.83
N GLU A 70 11.35 -30.52 -6.28
CA GLU A 70 11.65 -31.81 -5.70
C GLU A 70 12.58 -32.60 -6.61
N VAL A 71 13.14 -33.70 -6.12
CA VAL A 71 14.12 -34.50 -6.87
C VAL A 71 13.50 -35.05 -8.17
N ASP A 72 12.25 -35.49 -8.12
CA ASP A 72 11.59 -36.19 -9.22
C ASP A 72 10.45 -35.40 -9.88
N ASN A 73 10.07 -34.26 -9.29
CA ASN A 73 8.96 -33.47 -9.79
C ASN A 73 9.02 -32.01 -9.40
N VAL A 74 8.26 -31.18 -10.11
CA VAL A 74 8.10 -29.75 -9.89
C VAL A 74 6.67 -29.47 -9.45
N GLY A 75 6.49 -28.76 -8.36
CA GLY A 75 5.20 -28.22 -7.93
C GLY A 75 4.97 -26.84 -8.51
N ALA A 76 3.96 -26.69 -9.36
CA ALA A 76 3.58 -25.41 -9.95
C ALA A 76 2.17 -25.01 -9.52
N VAL A 77 1.98 -23.72 -9.27
CA VAL A 77 0.67 -23.13 -8.95
C VAL A 77 0.09 -22.52 -10.21
N LEU A 78 -1.16 -22.86 -10.51
CA LEU A 78 -1.85 -22.36 -11.71
C LEU A 78 -2.30 -20.91 -11.52
N LEU A 79 -2.15 -20.12 -12.56
CA LEU A 79 -2.59 -18.72 -12.64
C LEU A 79 -3.85 -18.55 -13.52
N GLY A 80 -4.62 -19.62 -13.70
CA GLY A 80 -5.81 -19.66 -14.55
C GLY A 80 -6.73 -20.81 -14.17
N PRO A 81 -7.79 -21.07 -14.97
CA PRO A 81 -8.79 -22.08 -14.67
C PRO A 81 -8.16 -23.47 -14.47
N THR A 82 -8.49 -24.11 -13.36
CA THR A 82 -7.94 -25.44 -13.02
C THR A 82 -8.54 -26.56 -13.86
N ASP A 83 -9.78 -26.41 -14.29
CA ASP A 83 -10.54 -27.37 -15.10
C ASP A 83 -10.00 -27.51 -16.54
N GLU A 84 -9.23 -26.54 -17.02
CA GLU A 84 -8.57 -26.59 -18.32
C GLU A 84 -7.26 -27.40 -18.31
N VAL A 85 -6.72 -27.73 -17.14
CA VAL A 85 -5.48 -28.52 -16.99
C VAL A 85 -5.82 -29.93 -16.54
N LYS A 86 -5.22 -30.95 -17.19
CA LYS A 86 -5.49 -32.37 -16.93
C LYS A 86 -4.21 -33.15 -16.72
N GLU A 87 -4.32 -34.26 -15.98
CA GLU A 87 -3.23 -35.24 -15.85
C GLU A 87 -2.82 -35.78 -17.23
N GLY A 88 -1.53 -35.94 -17.44
CA GLY A 88 -0.94 -36.36 -18.72
C GLY A 88 -0.73 -35.21 -19.73
N MET A 89 -1.17 -33.99 -19.42
CA MET A 89 -0.98 -32.81 -20.27
C MET A 89 0.50 -32.40 -20.31
N SER A 90 0.97 -31.93 -21.47
CA SER A 90 2.30 -31.38 -21.63
C SER A 90 2.42 -29.98 -21.04
N VAL A 91 3.61 -29.68 -20.50
CA VAL A 91 3.95 -28.38 -19.90
C VAL A 91 5.32 -27.94 -20.41
N LYS A 92 5.44 -26.72 -20.86
CA LYS A 92 6.68 -26.13 -21.37
C LYS A 92 7.27 -25.12 -20.39
N ARG A 93 8.58 -25.09 -20.27
CA ARG A 93 9.31 -24.00 -19.63
C ARG A 93 9.30 -22.76 -20.52
N THR A 94 9.07 -21.61 -19.92
CA THR A 94 9.17 -20.34 -20.66
C THR A 94 10.55 -19.69 -20.53
N GLY A 95 11.39 -20.12 -19.57
CA GLY A 95 12.67 -19.48 -19.23
C GLY A 95 12.50 -18.06 -18.69
N ARG A 96 11.30 -17.67 -18.27
CA ARG A 96 10.99 -16.35 -17.75
C ARG A 96 10.47 -16.44 -16.33
N ILE A 97 10.96 -15.57 -15.45
CA ILE A 97 10.42 -15.41 -14.10
C ILE A 97 9.07 -14.69 -14.18
N VAL A 98 8.16 -15.04 -13.28
CA VAL A 98 6.83 -14.43 -13.21
C VAL A 98 6.94 -12.91 -13.07
N SER A 99 6.32 -12.20 -14.03
CA SER A 99 6.37 -10.73 -14.12
C SER A 99 5.00 -10.16 -14.48
N ILE A 100 4.84 -8.86 -14.27
CA ILE A 100 3.66 -8.10 -14.67
C ILE A 100 4.05 -7.03 -15.68
N PRO A 101 3.33 -6.90 -16.81
CA PRO A 101 3.53 -5.80 -17.74
C PRO A 101 2.96 -4.50 -17.16
N VAL A 102 3.83 -3.53 -16.86
CA VAL A 102 3.43 -2.23 -16.30
C VAL A 102 3.47 -1.14 -17.35
N SER A 103 2.44 -0.31 -17.39
CA SER A 103 2.33 0.86 -18.25
C SER A 103 1.67 2.02 -17.48
N GLU A 104 2.01 3.26 -17.82
CA GLU A 104 1.31 4.44 -17.26
C GLU A 104 -0.18 4.48 -17.64
N LYS A 105 -0.55 3.82 -18.75
CA LYS A 105 -1.95 3.68 -19.17
C LYS A 105 -2.78 2.73 -18.30
N MET A 106 -2.16 2.09 -17.31
CA MET A 106 -2.87 1.33 -16.28
C MET A 106 -3.54 2.22 -15.23
N LEU A 107 -3.16 3.49 -15.12
CA LEU A 107 -3.85 4.43 -14.24
C LEU A 107 -5.32 4.58 -14.65
N GLY A 108 -6.19 4.61 -13.67
CA GLY A 108 -7.65 4.62 -13.88
C GLY A 108 -8.29 3.26 -14.14
N ARG A 109 -7.49 2.18 -14.25
CA ARG A 109 -7.93 0.84 -14.60
C ARG A 109 -8.00 -0.08 -13.38
N VAL A 110 -8.76 -1.18 -13.55
CA VAL A 110 -8.80 -2.30 -12.60
C VAL A 110 -8.23 -3.52 -13.30
N VAL A 111 -7.18 -4.09 -12.73
CA VAL A 111 -6.47 -5.25 -13.29
C VAL A 111 -6.42 -6.41 -12.31
N ASN A 112 -6.20 -7.62 -12.84
CA ASN A 112 -5.86 -8.78 -12.02
C ASN A 112 -4.34 -8.79 -11.68
N PRO A 113 -3.84 -9.70 -10.83
CA PRO A 113 -2.41 -9.79 -10.48
C PRO A 113 -1.45 -10.05 -11.65
N LEU A 114 -1.95 -10.44 -12.81
CA LEU A 114 -1.15 -10.65 -14.02
C LEU A 114 -1.16 -9.41 -14.96
N GLY A 115 -1.80 -8.32 -14.54
CA GLY A 115 -1.91 -7.09 -15.34
C GLY A 115 -3.01 -7.13 -16.41
N VAL A 116 -3.85 -8.16 -16.41
CA VAL A 116 -4.99 -8.26 -17.33
C VAL A 116 -6.13 -7.37 -16.82
N PRO A 117 -6.68 -6.48 -17.65
CA PRO A 117 -7.81 -5.62 -17.27
C PRO A 117 -9.08 -6.45 -17.02
N ILE A 118 -9.77 -6.15 -15.93
CA ILE A 118 -11.03 -6.80 -15.51
C ILE A 118 -12.19 -5.80 -15.37
N ASP A 119 -11.99 -4.58 -15.83
CA ASP A 119 -12.96 -3.46 -15.73
C ASP A 119 -13.89 -3.35 -16.95
N GLY A 120 -13.75 -4.24 -17.93
CA GLY A 120 -14.56 -4.22 -19.16
C GLY A 120 -14.21 -3.11 -20.15
N LEU A 121 -13.13 -2.34 -19.93
CA LEU A 121 -12.72 -1.23 -20.79
C LEU A 121 -11.73 -1.63 -21.89
N GLY A 122 -11.58 -2.93 -22.16
CA GLY A 122 -10.67 -3.46 -23.18
C GLY A 122 -9.20 -3.45 -22.76
N GLU A 123 -8.33 -3.84 -23.69
CA GLU A 123 -6.90 -3.96 -23.45
C GLU A 123 -6.24 -2.62 -23.13
N ILE A 124 -5.15 -2.68 -22.34
CA ILE A 124 -4.35 -1.52 -21.98
C ILE A 124 -3.31 -1.30 -23.08
N ALA A 125 -3.43 -0.17 -23.78
CA ALA A 125 -2.50 0.24 -24.83
C ALA A 125 -1.23 0.87 -24.25
N GLY A 126 -0.19 0.99 -25.10
CA GLY A 126 1.06 1.70 -24.77
C GLY A 126 2.25 0.76 -24.55
N GLU A 127 3.41 1.38 -24.35
CA GLU A 127 4.64 0.67 -24.01
C GLU A 127 4.49 -0.01 -22.65
N LYS A 128 4.82 -1.28 -22.58
CA LYS A 128 4.77 -2.09 -21.36
C LYS A 128 6.19 -2.41 -20.91
N VAL A 129 6.43 -2.27 -19.61
CA VAL A 129 7.69 -2.60 -18.94
C VAL A 129 7.44 -3.84 -18.09
N GLU A 130 8.16 -4.93 -18.36
CA GLU A 130 8.05 -6.16 -17.59
C GLU A 130 8.71 -6.00 -16.21
N MET A 131 7.92 -6.08 -15.16
CA MET A 131 8.36 -5.98 -13.78
C MET A 131 8.23 -7.33 -13.07
N PRO A 132 9.32 -7.92 -12.56
CA PRO A 132 9.25 -9.16 -11.79
C PRO A 132 8.35 -9.02 -10.58
N LEU A 133 7.48 -10.00 -10.34
CA LEU A 133 6.58 -9.98 -9.17
C LEU A 133 7.37 -10.15 -7.88
N ASP A 134 8.33 -11.06 -7.84
CA ASP A 134 9.23 -11.22 -6.70
C ASP A 134 10.62 -10.66 -7.04
N ARG A 135 11.03 -9.65 -6.30
CA ARG A 135 12.26 -8.90 -6.51
C ARG A 135 12.87 -8.55 -5.16
N LYS A 136 14.18 -8.59 -5.05
CA LYS A 136 14.89 -8.16 -3.85
C LYS A 136 14.71 -6.67 -3.60
N ALA A 137 14.49 -6.32 -2.34
CA ALA A 137 14.40 -4.93 -1.92
C ALA A 137 15.71 -4.17 -2.19
N PRO A 138 15.65 -2.84 -2.42
CA PRO A 138 16.85 -2.02 -2.54
C PRO A 138 17.74 -2.16 -1.30
N GLY A 139 19.04 -2.35 -1.52
CA GLY A 139 20.03 -2.39 -0.45
C GLY A 139 20.18 -1.06 0.29
N VAL A 140 20.85 -1.06 1.44
CA VAL A 140 20.97 0.12 2.33
C VAL A 140 21.58 1.33 1.63
N VAL A 141 22.59 1.13 0.78
CA VAL A 141 23.27 2.21 0.06
C VAL A 141 22.40 2.95 -0.96
N PHE A 142 21.31 2.33 -1.40
CA PHE A 142 20.37 2.91 -2.38
C PHE A 142 19.21 3.65 -1.72
N ARG A 143 19.14 3.66 -0.38
CA ARG A 143 18.07 4.31 0.39
C ARG A 143 18.54 5.63 0.96
N GLN A 144 17.57 6.54 1.17
CA GLN A 144 17.77 7.74 1.96
C GLN A 144 16.72 7.83 3.09
N PRO A 145 16.98 8.65 4.12
CA PRO A 145 16.04 8.84 5.21
C PRO A 145 14.68 9.36 4.74
N VAL A 146 13.62 8.89 5.39
CA VAL A 146 12.25 9.36 5.18
C VAL A 146 12.08 10.71 5.88
N ASN A 147 11.92 11.77 5.10
CA ASN A 147 11.84 13.16 5.58
C ASN A 147 10.80 14.01 4.86
N GLU A 148 10.00 13.41 3.98
CA GLU A 148 8.90 14.06 3.28
C GLU A 148 7.56 13.49 3.77
N PRO A 149 6.58 14.34 4.12
CA PRO A 149 5.28 13.86 4.56
C PRO A 149 4.49 13.21 3.43
N LEU A 150 3.77 12.14 3.76
CA LEU A 150 2.62 11.65 3.02
C LEU A 150 1.38 12.06 3.80
N GLN A 151 0.69 13.10 3.35
CA GLN A 151 -0.50 13.59 4.03
C GLN A 151 -1.67 12.64 3.78
N THR A 152 -2.26 12.13 4.87
CA THR A 152 -3.46 11.27 4.78
C THR A 152 -4.75 12.08 4.67
N GLY A 153 -4.71 13.34 5.08
CA GLY A 153 -5.89 14.19 5.20
C GLY A 153 -6.72 13.89 6.46
N ILE A 154 -6.23 13.03 7.33
CA ILE A 154 -6.90 12.62 8.57
C ILE A 154 -6.20 13.27 9.76
N LYS A 155 -6.88 14.17 10.45
CA LYS A 155 -6.32 14.97 11.55
C LYS A 155 -5.59 14.13 12.61
N ALA A 156 -6.20 13.03 13.05
CA ALA A 156 -5.64 12.16 14.07
C ALA A 156 -4.31 11.51 13.63
N ILE A 157 -4.20 11.14 12.36
CA ILE A 157 -3.02 10.48 11.80
C ILE A 157 -1.93 11.50 11.52
N ASP A 158 -2.22 12.53 10.71
CA ASP A 158 -1.24 13.52 10.29
C ASP A 158 -0.63 14.30 11.48
N ALA A 159 -1.40 14.48 12.56
CA ALA A 159 -0.94 15.15 13.76
C ALA A 159 -0.11 14.28 14.72
N MET A 160 -0.53 13.02 14.94
CA MET A 160 -0.01 12.20 16.04
C MET A 160 0.76 10.95 15.58
N ILE A 161 0.51 10.47 14.36
CA ILE A 161 1.09 9.25 13.80
C ILE A 161 1.47 9.53 12.33
N PRO A 162 2.34 10.53 12.08
CA PRO A 162 2.62 10.98 10.71
C PRO A 162 3.30 9.90 9.88
N ILE A 163 2.93 9.86 8.60
CA ILE A 163 3.47 8.94 7.61
C ILE A 163 4.37 9.71 6.65
N GLY A 164 5.53 9.15 6.35
CA GLY A 164 6.48 9.71 5.40
C GLY A 164 6.52 8.93 4.07
N ARG A 165 6.90 9.60 3.00
CA ARG A 165 7.10 8.98 1.69
C ARG A 165 8.27 7.99 1.73
N GLY A 166 8.00 6.72 1.47
CA GLY A 166 8.95 5.63 1.59
C GLY A 166 8.85 4.82 2.88
N GLN A 167 7.92 5.16 3.77
CA GLN A 167 7.64 4.46 5.02
C GLN A 167 6.68 3.29 4.81
N ARG A 168 6.74 2.32 5.74
CA ARG A 168 5.78 1.23 5.90
C ARG A 168 4.98 1.46 7.17
N GLU A 169 3.73 1.84 7.05
CA GLU A 169 2.86 2.07 8.21
C GLU A 169 1.68 1.11 8.20
N LEU A 170 1.59 0.28 9.23
CA LEU A 170 0.54 -0.74 9.35
C LEU A 170 -0.78 -0.11 9.79
N ILE A 171 -1.88 -0.47 9.13
CA ILE A 171 -3.23 -0.19 9.60
C ILE A 171 -3.81 -1.49 10.16
N ILE A 172 -4.07 -1.55 11.46
CA ILE A 172 -4.46 -2.77 12.15
C ILE A 172 -5.71 -2.55 13.02
N GLY A 173 -6.58 -3.53 13.08
CA GLY A 173 -7.78 -3.52 13.91
C GLY A 173 -8.79 -4.58 13.48
N ASP A 174 -9.85 -4.71 14.25
CA ASP A 174 -10.91 -5.68 14.01
C ASP A 174 -11.69 -5.38 12.72
N ARG A 175 -12.50 -6.34 12.32
CA ARG A 175 -13.37 -6.18 11.15
C ARG A 175 -14.31 -4.99 11.32
N GLN A 176 -14.51 -4.20 10.24
CA GLN A 176 -15.41 -3.05 10.19
C GLN A 176 -15.04 -1.87 11.12
N THR A 177 -13.79 -1.75 11.56
CA THR A 177 -13.32 -0.61 12.37
C THR A 177 -12.89 0.61 11.55
N GLY A 178 -12.98 0.55 10.21
CA GLY A 178 -12.66 1.67 9.32
C GLY A 178 -11.26 1.61 8.69
N LYS A 179 -10.56 0.47 8.71
CA LYS A 179 -9.23 0.31 8.09
C LYS A 179 -9.21 0.74 6.62
N THR A 180 -10.10 0.18 5.82
CA THR A 180 -10.24 0.52 4.39
C THR A 180 -10.63 1.99 4.19
N ALA A 181 -11.44 2.59 5.06
CA ALA A 181 -11.81 4.00 4.96
C ALA A 181 -10.59 4.92 5.11
N ILE A 182 -9.68 4.65 6.05
CA ILE A 182 -8.42 5.39 6.20
C ILE A 182 -7.58 5.28 4.93
N ALA A 183 -7.48 4.09 4.35
CA ALA A 183 -6.73 3.86 3.12
C ALA A 183 -7.32 4.66 1.94
N ILE A 184 -8.64 4.64 1.77
CA ILE A 184 -9.34 5.37 0.71
C ILE A 184 -9.22 6.89 0.91
N ASP A 185 -9.38 7.40 2.13
CA ASP A 185 -9.17 8.82 2.45
C ASP A 185 -7.75 9.27 2.12
N THR A 186 -6.75 8.43 2.41
CA THR A 186 -5.36 8.70 2.07
C THR A 186 -5.16 8.83 0.55
N ILE A 187 -5.79 7.95 -0.25
CA ILE A 187 -5.77 8.05 -1.72
C ILE A 187 -6.44 9.35 -2.18
N ILE A 188 -7.66 9.63 -1.71
CA ILE A 188 -8.42 10.82 -2.11
C ILE A 188 -7.63 12.10 -1.81
N ASN A 189 -6.92 12.14 -0.69
CA ASN A 189 -6.13 13.31 -0.28
C ASN A 189 -4.95 13.61 -1.21
N GLN A 190 -4.45 12.64 -2.00
CA GLN A 190 -3.36 12.86 -2.95
C GLN A 190 -3.77 13.70 -4.17
N ARG A 191 -5.07 13.98 -4.33
CA ARG A 191 -5.58 14.81 -5.43
C ARG A 191 -4.91 16.19 -5.48
N SER A 192 -4.68 16.83 -4.35
CA SER A 192 -4.03 18.14 -4.29
C SER A 192 -2.58 18.11 -4.81
N GLU A 193 -1.85 17.03 -4.60
CA GLU A 193 -0.50 16.84 -5.13
C GLU A 193 -0.52 16.53 -6.64
N PHE A 194 -1.51 15.77 -7.09
CA PHE A 194 -1.73 15.52 -8.52
C PHE A 194 -2.02 16.82 -9.28
N GLU A 195 -2.91 17.66 -8.78
CA GLU A 195 -3.26 18.96 -9.36
C GLU A 195 -2.06 19.95 -9.39
N LYS A 196 -1.13 19.84 -8.44
CA LYS A 196 0.13 20.60 -8.42
C LYS A 196 1.20 20.06 -9.38
N GLY A 197 0.93 18.99 -10.12
CA GLY A 197 1.90 18.34 -11.02
C GLY A 197 3.00 17.54 -10.30
N LYS A 198 2.80 17.17 -9.03
CA LYS A 198 3.68 16.32 -8.23
C LYS A 198 2.93 15.08 -7.72
N PRO A 199 2.38 14.25 -8.61
CA PRO A 199 1.49 13.17 -8.22
C PRO A 199 2.17 12.16 -7.30
N VAL A 200 1.39 11.62 -6.36
CA VAL A 200 1.65 10.35 -5.72
C VAL A 200 0.77 9.32 -6.41
N TYR A 201 1.38 8.40 -7.15
CA TYR A 201 0.64 7.35 -7.84
C TYR A 201 0.18 6.29 -6.85
N CYS A 202 -1.11 6.03 -6.79
CA CYS A 202 -1.70 5.14 -5.82
C CYS A 202 -2.03 3.78 -6.42
N ILE A 203 -1.65 2.72 -5.73
CA ILE A 203 -1.96 1.35 -6.09
C ILE A 203 -2.80 0.75 -4.96
N TYR A 204 -4.07 0.50 -5.20
CA TYR A 204 -4.93 -0.18 -4.25
C TYR A 204 -5.00 -1.66 -4.59
N VAL A 205 -4.53 -2.51 -3.70
CA VAL A 205 -4.51 -3.96 -3.88
C VAL A 205 -5.61 -4.60 -3.04
N ALA A 206 -6.67 -5.06 -3.68
CA ALA A 206 -7.77 -5.78 -3.06
C ALA A 206 -7.47 -7.28 -3.06
N ILE A 207 -7.29 -7.87 -1.87
CA ILE A 207 -6.93 -9.28 -1.70
C ILE A 207 -8.06 -10.04 -1.02
N GLY A 208 -8.63 -11.02 -1.69
CA GLY A 208 -9.68 -11.87 -1.14
C GLY A 208 -10.95 -11.12 -0.70
N GLN A 209 -11.20 -9.95 -1.26
CA GLN A 209 -12.42 -9.17 -1.01
C GLN A 209 -13.57 -9.62 -1.92
N LYS A 210 -14.81 -9.33 -1.50
CA LYS A 210 -15.97 -9.54 -2.36
C LYS A 210 -15.92 -8.59 -3.56
N GLY A 211 -16.25 -9.07 -4.76
CA GLY A 211 -16.29 -8.25 -5.96
C GLY A 211 -17.15 -6.99 -5.83
N SER A 212 -18.29 -7.08 -5.13
CA SER A 212 -19.14 -5.93 -4.83
C SER A 212 -18.46 -4.86 -3.97
N THR A 213 -17.61 -5.26 -3.03
CA THR A 213 -16.81 -4.33 -2.21
C THR A 213 -15.78 -3.60 -3.07
N VAL A 214 -15.07 -4.34 -3.94
CA VAL A 214 -14.09 -3.75 -4.87
C VAL A 214 -14.78 -2.76 -5.80
N ALA A 215 -15.93 -3.12 -6.39
CA ALA A 215 -16.71 -2.24 -7.24
C ALA A 215 -17.14 -0.94 -6.52
N SER A 216 -17.60 -1.03 -5.26
CA SER A 216 -17.96 0.13 -4.45
C SER A 216 -16.76 1.05 -4.17
N ILE A 217 -15.57 0.49 -3.91
CA ILE A 217 -14.34 1.26 -3.70
C ILE A 217 -13.95 1.99 -4.98
N VAL A 218 -13.95 1.29 -6.13
CA VAL A 218 -13.63 1.89 -7.43
C VAL A 218 -14.59 3.04 -7.74
N GLU A 219 -15.88 2.87 -7.49
CA GLU A 219 -16.87 3.93 -7.71
C GLU A 219 -16.67 5.12 -6.77
N THR A 220 -16.32 4.87 -5.50
CA THR A 220 -15.97 5.93 -4.56
C THR A 220 -14.75 6.72 -5.03
N LEU A 221 -13.68 6.04 -5.45
CA LEU A 221 -12.48 6.69 -5.98
C LEU A 221 -12.78 7.48 -7.26
N ARG A 222 -13.62 6.93 -8.15
CA ARG A 222 -14.05 7.59 -9.39
C ARG A 222 -14.87 8.85 -9.11
N SER A 223 -15.85 8.77 -8.24
CA SER A 223 -16.69 9.92 -7.86
C SER A 223 -15.90 11.06 -7.22
N LYS A 224 -14.78 10.74 -6.57
CA LYS A 224 -13.86 11.73 -5.97
C LYS A 224 -12.76 12.20 -6.94
N GLY A 225 -12.72 11.71 -8.19
CA GLY A 225 -11.68 12.03 -9.17
C GLY A 225 -10.30 11.46 -8.81
N ALA A 226 -10.24 10.45 -7.95
CA ALA A 226 -8.99 9.85 -7.51
C ALA A 226 -8.49 8.75 -8.46
N MET A 227 -9.32 8.27 -9.39
CA MET A 227 -8.90 7.26 -10.36
C MET A 227 -7.87 7.79 -11.37
N ASP A 228 -7.77 9.10 -11.58
CA ASP A 228 -6.81 9.69 -12.53
C ASP A 228 -5.34 9.37 -12.18
N TYR A 229 -5.06 9.14 -10.90
CA TYR A 229 -3.72 8.79 -10.38
C TYR A 229 -3.70 7.48 -9.60
N THR A 230 -4.77 6.68 -9.71
CA THR A 230 -4.92 5.42 -8.96
C THR A 230 -5.09 4.25 -9.91
N LEU A 231 -4.45 3.12 -9.60
CA LEU A 231 -4.64 1.82 -10.21
C LEU A 231 -5.18 0.85 -9.16
N VAL A 232 -6.12 0.00 -9.52
CA VAL A 232 -6.64 -1.06 -8.65
C VAL A 232 -6.16 -2.42 -9.15
N VAL A 233 -5.51 -3.19 -8.28
CA VAL A 233 -5.17 -4.60 -8.51
C VAL A 233 -6.14 -5.43 -7.68
N ALA A 234 -6.93 -6.29 -8.30
CA ALA A 234 -7.93 -7.07 -7.61
C ALA A 234 -7.73 -8.58 -7.81
N ALA A 235 -7.64 -9.29 -6.69
CA ALA A 235 -7.83 -10.73 -6.59
C ALA A 235 -8.96 -10.97 -5.60
N THR A 236 -10.14 -11.27 -6.09
CA THR A 236 -11.37 -11.38 -5.30
C THR A 236 -11.41 -12.70 -4.50
N ALA A 237 -12.37 -12.82 -3.60
CA ALA A 237 -12.59 -14.06 -2.84
C ALA A 237 -13.02 -15.26 -3.72
N ALA A 238 -13.43 -15.01 -4.97
CA ALA A 238 -13.78 -16.06 -5.94
C ALA A 238 -12.56 -16.53 -6.73
N ASP A 239 -11.47 -15.76 -6.73
CA ASP A 239 -10.24 -16.10 -7.44
C ASP A 239 -9.43 -17.15 -6.67
N GLN A 240 -8.60 -17.89 -7.40
CA GLN A 240 -7.72 -18.91 -6.82
C GLN A 240 -6.76 -18.33 -5.78
N ALA A 241 -6.40 -19.13 -4.78
CA ALA A 241 -5.45 -18.75 -3.73
C ALA A 241 -4.10 -18.23 -4.28
N ALA A 242 -3.64 -18.78 -5.40
CA ALA A 242 -2.45 -18.31 -6.11
C ALA A 242 -2.54 -16.84 -6.53
N LEU A 243 -3.65 -16.44 -7.14
CA LEU A 243 -3.85 -15.05 -7.56
C LEU A 243 -3.96 -14.12 -6.35
N GLN A 244 -4.63 -14.54 -5.28
CA GLN A 244 -4.70 -13.78 -4.04
C GLN A 244 -3.32 -13.61 -3.39
N TYR A 245 -2.48 -14.64 -3.45
CA TYR A 245 -1.09 -14.60 -2.99
C TYR A 245 -0.25 -13.60 -3.80
N TYR A 246 -0.30 -13.68 -5.15
CA TYR A 246 0.51 -12.83 -6.03
C TYR A 246 0.01 -11.38 -6.11
N ALA A 247 -1.23 -11.08 -5.73
CA ALA A 247 -1.80 -9.73 -5.82
C ALA A 247 -0.95 -8.67 -5.11
N ALA A 248 -0.47 -8.97 -3.90
CA ALA A 248 0.37 -8.03 -3.16
C ALA A 248 1.72 -7.78 -3.87
N PHE A 249 2.33 -8.83 -4.42
CA PHE A 249 3.57 -8.71 -5.19
C PHE A 249 3.38 -7.93 -6.49
N ALA A 250 2.25 -8.11 -7.16
CA ALA A 250 1.87 -7.33 -8.35
C ALA A 250 1.76 -5.83 -8.02
N GLY A 251 1.06 -5.50 -6.92
CA GLY A 251 0.99 -4.13 -6.43
C GLY A 251 2.35 -3.53 -6.09
N ALA A 252 3.23 -4.30 -5.46
CA ALA A 252 4.60 -3.89 -5.18
C ALA A 252 5.41 -3.64 -6.47
N ALA A 253 5.34 -4.54 -7.44
CA ALA A 253 6.05 -4.42 -8.71
C ALA A 253 5.61 -3.17 -9.50
N ILE A 254 4.31 -2.88 -9.52
CA ILE A 254 3.78 -1.66 -10.13
C ILE A 254 4.27 -0.41 -9.38
N GLY A 255 4.23 -0.43 -8.05
CA GLY A 255 4.75 0.67 -7.22
C GLY A 255 6.24 0.92 -7.41
N GLU A 256 7.02 -0.13 -7.56
CA GLU A 256 8.46 -0.07 -7.86
C GLU A 256 8.76 0.56 -9.23
N TYR A 257 7.94 0.31 -10.24
CA TYR A 257 8.08 0.98 -11.53
C TYR A 257 8.03 2.50 -11.38
N PHE A 258 7.07 3.03 -10.62
CA PHE A 258 7.00 4.48 -10.36
C PHE A 258 8.17 4.94 -9.47
N ARG A 259 8.51 4.22 -8.43
CA ARG A 259 9.64 4.52 -7.53
C ARG A 259 10.97 4.59 -8.31
N ASP A 260 11.27 3.57 -9.09
CA ASP A 260 12.55 3.42 -9.77
C ASP A 260 12.68 4.38 -10.97
N THR A 261 11.58 4.94 -11.44
CA THR A 261 11.55 6.03 -12.43
C THR A 261 11.48 7.44 -11.80
N GLY A 262 11.81 7.56 -10.50
CA GLY A 262 11.97 8.85 -9.79
C GLY A 262 10.67 9.48 -9.32
N ARG A 263 9.57 8.72 -9.25
CA ARG A 263 8.24 9.22 -8.88
C ARG A 263 7.84 8.74 -7.49
N ALA A 264 6.86 9.40 -6.89
CA ALA A 264 6.28 8.96 -5.63
C ALA A 264 5.12 7.99 -5.89
N ALA A 265 5.12 6.86 -5.19
CA ALA A 265 4.04 5.89 -5.21
C ALA A 265 3.58 5.51 -3.81
N LEU A 266 2.31 5.16 -3.69
CA LEU A 266 1.66 4.65 -2.49
C LEU A 266 1.00 3.32 -2.85
N VAL A 267 1.36 2.25 -2.15
CA VAL A 267 0.69 0.95 -2.28
C VAL A 267 -0.07 0.61 -1.00
N ILE A 268 -1.31 0.20 -1.16
CA ILE A 268 -2.19 -0.23 -0.06
C ILE A 268 -2.50 -1.70 -0.28
N TYR A 269 -2.24 -2.52 0.74
CA TYR A 269 -2.55 -3.97 0.70
C TYR A 269 -3.76 -4.25 1.58
N ASP A 270 -4.91 -4.43 1.00
CA ASP A 270 -6.16 -4.67 1.71
C ASP A 270 -6.73 -6.09 1.43
N ASP A 271 -6.39 -7.13 2.21
CA ASP A 271 -5.52 -7.12 3.36
C ASP A 271 -4.46 -8.25 3.30
N LEU A 272 -3.36 -8.07 4.02
CA LEU A 272 -2.29 -9.08 4.10
C LEU A 272 -2.68 -10.31 4.97
N SER A 273 -3.69 -10.21 5.82
CA SER A 273 -4.22 -11.37 6.54
C SER A 273 -4.76 -12.41 5.57
N LYS A 274 -5.50 -11.98 4.55
CA LYS A 274 -6.01 -12.86 3.51
C LYS A 274 -4.91 -13.38 2.58
N GLN A 275 -3.90 -12.55 2.28
CA GLN A 275 -2.72 -13.04 1.57
C GLN A 275 -2.03 -14.17 2.32
N ALA A 276 -1.87 -14.05 3.63
CA ALA A 276 -1.28 -15.10 4.45
C ALA A 276 -2.12 -16.38 4.45
N VAL A 277 -3.45 -16.26 4.50
CA VAL A 277 -4.37 -17.41 4.38
C VAL A 277 -4.22 -18.09 3.01
N ALA A 278 -4.19 -17.34 1.93
CA ALA A 278 -3.97 -17.86 0.58
C ALA A 278 -2.60 -18.58 0.46
N TYR A 279 -1.56 -17.99 1.04
CA TYR A 279 -0.23 -18.62 1.07
C TYR A 279 -0.21 -19.92 1.88
N ARG A 280 -0.92 -19.96 3.02
CA ARG A 280 -1.10 -21.18 3.82
C ARG A 280 -1.79 -22.27 3.01
N GLU A 281 -2.86 -21.95 2.31
CA GLU A 281 -3.62 -22.87 1.47
C GLU A 281 -2.72 -23.47 0.37
N VAL A 282 -2.06 -22.64 -0.42
CA VAL A 282 -1.10 -23.08 -1.45
C VAL A 282 0.01 -23.96 -0.87
N SER A 283 0.56 -23.57 0.29
CA SER A 283 1.66 -24.30 0.94
C SER A 283 1.22 -25.67 1.47
N LEU A 284 0.00 -25.79 1.99
CA LEU A 284 -0.57 -27.07 2.43
C LEU A 284 -0.82 -28.03 1.28
N ILE A 285 -1.32 -27.53 0.13
CA ILE A 285 -1.52 -28.33 -1.09
C ILE A 285 -0.16 -28.82 -1.63
N LEU A 286 0.87 -27.95 -1.61
CA LEU A 286 2.25 -28.30 -1.95
C LEU A 286 2.93 -29.20 -0.89
N ARG A 287 2.23 -29.59 0.16
CA ARG A 287 2.74 -30.43 1.28
C ARG A 287 3.98 -29.85 1.98
N ARG A 288 4.12 -28.54 2.00
CA ARG A 288 5.16 -27.88 2.77
C ARG A 288 4.92 -28.07 4.28
N PRO A 289 5.97 -28.24 5.10
CA PRO A 289 5.81 -28.40 6.54
C PRO A 289 5.14 -27.17 7.14
N SER A 290 4.10 -27.37 7.93
CA SER A 290 3.37 -26.32 8.63
C SER A 290 3.89 -26.12 10.05
N GLY A 291 3.87 -24.86 10.51
CA GLY A 291 4.20 -24.43 11.86
C GLY A 291 2.98 -23.95 12.65
N ARG A 292 3.14 -22.86 13.40
CA ARG A 292 2.08 -22.23 14.21
C ARG A 292 0.89 -21.85 13.34
N GLU A 293 -0.32 -22.16 13.80
CA GLU A 293 -1.59 -21.90 13.12
C GLU A 293 -1.66 -22.45 11.68
N ALA A 294 -0.94 -23.55 11.45
CA ALA A 294 -0.77 -24.19 10.14
C ALA A 294 -0.14 -23.30 9.05
N TYR A 295 0.45 -22.16 9.39
CA TYR A 295 1.23 -21.38 8.45
C TYR A 295 2.58 -22.05 8.16
N PRO A 296 3.12 -21.94 6.93
CA PRO A 296 4.46 -22.40 6.62
C PRO A 296 5.51 -21.60 7.39
N GLY A 297 6.66 -22.20 7.67
CA GLY A 297 7.72 -21.59 8.49
C GLY A 297 8.29 -20.28 7.93
N ASP A 298 8.12 -20.04 6.64
CA ASP A 298 8.60 -18.86 5.92
C ASP A 298 7.56 -17.74 5.76
N VAL A 299 6.42 -17.81 6.47
CA VAL A 299 5.37 -16.76 6.37
C VAL A 299 5.87 -15.39 6.85
N PHE A 300 6.82 -15.33 7.78
CA PHE A 300 7.48 -14.07 8.14
C PHE A 300 8.23 -13.50 6.94
N TYR A 301 8.99 -14.33 6.24
CA TYR A 301 9.74 -13.93 5.05
C TYR A 301 8.81 -13.50 3.90
N LEU A 302 7.62 -14.09 3.77
CA LEU A 302 6.60 -13.63 2.82
C LEU A 302 6.32 -12.12 2.95
N HIS A 303 5.99 -11.67 4.16
CA HIS A 303 5.65 -10.27 4.39
C HIS A 303 6.87 -9.36 4.48
N SER A 304 7.99 -9.84 5.03
CA SER A 304 9.21 -9.03 5.12
C SER A 304 9.80 -8.71 3.76
N ARG A 305 9.93 -9.70 2.84
CA ARG A 305 10.44 -9.43 1.49
C ARG A 305 9.51 -8.54 0.66
N LEU A 306 8.19 -8.60 0.90
CA LEU A 306 7.23 -7.71 0.27
C LEU A 306 7.37 -6.28 0.78
N LEU A 307 7.32 -6.08 2.09
CA LEU A 307 7.26 -4.77 2.72
C LEU A 307 8.61 -4.03 2.69
N GLU A 308 9.74 -4.75 2.71
CA GLU A 308 11.08 -4.14 2.55
C GLU A 308 11.29 -3.47 1.19
N ARG A 309 10.48 -3.79 0.20
CA ARG A 309 10.48 -3.14 -1.12
C ARG A 309 10.02 -1.68 -1.07
N ALA A 310 9.24 -1.31 -0.05
CA ALA A 310 8.89 0.08 0.21
C ALA A 310 10.11 0.83 0.75
N ALA A 311 10.50 1.89 0.05
CA ALA A 311 11.69 2.66 0.38
C ALA A 311 11.66 4.03 -0.31
N LYS A 312 12.47 4.97 0.21
CA LYS A 312 12.83 6.21 -0.48
C LYS A 312 14.22 6.04 -1.08
N ILE A 313 14.31 6.19 -2.40
CA ILE A 313 15.55 6.00 -3.14
C ILE A 313 16.44 7.23 -3.03
N ILE A 314 17.75 7.00 -2.99
CA ILE A 314 18.78 8.03 -2.91
C ILE A 314 18.65 9.07 -4.04
N ASN A 315 19.01 10.33 -3.77
CA ASN A 315 18.93 11.41 -4.75
C ASN A 315 20.11 11.46 -5.73
N GLN A 316 21.15 10.63 -5.51
CA GLN A 316 22.32 10.55 -6.37
C GLN A 316 22.03 9.62 -7.56
N GLN A 317 21.94 10.16 -8.76
CA GLN A 317 21.57 9.42 -9.98
C GLN A 317 22.51 8.24 -10.26
N GLU A 318 23.81 8.47 -10.18
CA GLU A 318 24.83 7.45 -10.44
C GLU A 318 24.74 6.24 -9.50
N VAL A 319 24.34 6.49 -8.24
CA VAL A 319 24.14 5.41 -7.25
C VAL A 319 22.81 4.71 -7.50
N ALA A 320 21.74 5.45 -7.82
CA ALA A 320 20.42 4.87 -8.10
C ALA A 320 20.44 3.93 -9.31
N GLU A 321 21.21 4.25 -10.35
CA GLU A 321 21.40 3.40 -11.54
C GLU A 321 22.11 2.07 -11.25
N GLN A 322 22.83 1.98 -10.14
CA GLN A 322 23.53 0.77 -9.70
C GLN A 322 22.71 -0.07 -8.70
N MET A 323 21.43 0.27 -8.51
CA MET A 323 20.57 -0.44 -7.56
C MET A 323 20.55 -1.93 -7.88
N ASN A 324 20.62 -2.74 -6.82
CA ASN A 324 20.60 -4.19 -6.95
C ASN A 324 19.28 -4.69 -7.58
N ASP A 325 19.38 -5.79 -8.31
CA ASP A 325 18.25 -6.52 -8.86
C ASP A 325 17.33 -5.68 -9.78
N LEU A 326 17.92 -4.73 -10.52
CA LEU A 326 17.20 -3.94 -11.50
C LEU A 326 16.78 -4.81 -12.69
N PRO A 327 15.48 -4.82 -13.07
CA PRO A 327 15.03 -5.51 -14.28
C PRO A 327 15.70 -4.93 -15.53
N GLU A 328 16.02 -5.79 -16.49
CA GLU A 328 16.57 -5.38 -17.80
C GLU A 328 15.67 -4.32 -18.48
N SER A 329 14.34 -4.46 -18.32
CA SER A 329 13.32 -3.55 -18.86
C SER A 329 13.40 -2.12 -18.32
N LEU A 330 14.05 -1.90 -17.16
CA LEU A 330 14.26 -0.59 -16.53
C LEU A 330 15.65 -0.01 -16.78
N LYS A 331 16.58 -0.75 -17.37
CA LYS A 331 17.93 -0.22 -17.67
C LYS A 331 17.83 1.04 -18.53
N GLY A 332 18.50 2.11 -18.10
CA GLY A 332 18.47 3.42 -18.75
C GLY A 332 17.20 4.26 -18.48
N LYS A 333 16.22 3.75 -17.73
CA LYS A 333 14.99 4.48 -17.34
C LYS A 333 14.98 4.88 -15.87
N VAL A 334 15.96 4.41 -15.09
CA VAL A 334 16.05 4.66 -13.64
C VAL A 334 16.29 6.14 -13.37
N LYS A 335 15.57 6.69 -12.41
CA LYS A 335 15.74 8.07 -11.92
C LYS A 335 15.81 8.07 -10.40
N ALA A 336 16.72 8.88 -9.86
CA ALA A 336 16.92 9.05 -8.44
C ALA A 336 15.73 9.72 -7.73
N GLY A 337 15.66 9.59 -6.41
CA GLY A 337 14.75 10.34 -5.55
C GLY A 337 13.30 9.84 -5.49
N GLY A 338 12.96 8.76 -6.18
CA GLY A 338 11.63 8.17 -6.11
C GLY A 338 11.33 7.50 -4.75
N SER A 339 10.07 7.31 -4.46
CA SER A 339 9.64 6.68 -3.20
C SER A 339 8.47 5.71 -3.41
N LEU A 340 8.45 4.64 -2.63
CA LEU A 340 7.31 3.73 -2.51
C LEU A 340 6.93 3.63 -1.05
N THR A 341 5.76 4.15 -0.71
CA THR A 341 5.16 4.07 0.62
C THR A 341 4.20 2.89 0.67
N ALA A 342 4.23 2.10 1.73
CA ALA A 342 3.34 0.96 1.89
C ALA A 342 2.41 1.14 3.10
N LEU A 343 1.12 0.91 2.89
CA LEU A 343 0.09 0.83 3.92
C LEU A 343 -0.51 -0.58 3.92
N PRO A 344 0.14 -1.55 4.57
CA PRO A 344 -0.46 -2.85 4.77
C PRO A 344 -1.61 -2.76 5.76
N ILE A 345 -2.67 -3.53 5.48
CA ILE A 345 -3.82 -3.69 6.37
C ILE A 345 -3.78 -5.09 6.95
N ILE A 346 -3.98 -5.20 8.27
CA ILE A 346 -4.12 -6.46 9.00
C ILE A 346 -5.44 -6.45 9.75
N GLU A 347 -6.18 -7.55 9.65
CA GLU A 347 -7.39 -7.79 10.41
C GLU A 347 -7.07 -8.56 11.69
N THR A 348 -7.51 -8.03 12.84
CA THR A 348 -7.46 -8.72 14.13
C THR A 348 -8.82 -9.33 14.46
N GLN A 349 -8.83 -10.24 15.44
CA GLN A 349 -10.04 -10.79 16.04
C GLN A 349 -10.07 -10.39 17.51
N ALA A 350 -11.15 -9.75 17.94
CA ALA A 350 -11.33 -9.28 19.32
C ALA A 350 -10.16 -8.42 19.85
N GLY A 351 -9.52 -7.63 18.98
CA GLY A 351 -8.39 -6.78 19.35
C GLY A 351 -7.07 -7.51 19.62
N ASP A 352 -6.98 -8.82 19.33
CA ASP A 352 -5.77 -9.60 19.60
C ASP A 352 -4.65 -9.27 18.61
N VAL A 353 -3.73 -8.41 19.04
CA VAL A 353 -2.50 -8.06 18.31
C VAL A 353 -1.37 -9.06 18.56
N SER A 354 -1.54 -10.02 19.49
CA SER A 354 -0.54 -11.03 19.83
C SER A 354 -0.63 -12.29 18.95
N ALA A 355 -1.63 -12.36 18.08
CA ALA A 355 -1.77 -13.42 17.08
C ALA A 355 -0.56 -13.46 16.14
N TYR A 356 -0.36 -14.57 15.43
CA TYR A 356 0.88 -14.83 14.70
C TYR A 356 1.13 -13.82 13.57
N ILE A 357 0.17 -13.60 12.69
CA ILE A 357 0.35 -12.66 11.55
C ILE A 357 0.44 -11.20 12.01
N PRO A 358 -0.44 -10.67 12.90
CA PRO A 358 -0.28 -9.34 13.43
C PRO A 358 1.11 -9.05 14.02
N THR A 359 1.59 -9.93 14.90
CA THR A 359 2.92 -9.79 15.55
C THR A 359 4.05 -9.70 14.52
N ASN A 360 4.02 -10.55 13.48
CA ASN A 360 5.00 -10.54 12.42
C ASN A 360 5.01 -9.20 11.67
N VAL A 361 3.84 -8.72 11.25
CA VAL A 361 3.75 -7.49 10.44
C VAL A 361 4.08 -6.23 11.27
N ILE A 362 3.68 -6.16 12.54
CA ILE A 362 4.09 -5.08 13.47
C ILE A 362 5.62 -5.00 13.57
N SER A 363 6.32 -6.14 13.60
CA SER A 363 7.78 -6.15 13.69
C SER A 363 8.49 -5.70 12.40
N ILE A 364 7.86 -5.91 11.24
CA ILE A 364 8.42 -5.57 9.92
C ILE A 364 8.20 -4.08 9.61
N THR A 365 7.10 -3.49 10.07
CA THR A 365 6.69 -2.14 9.71
C THR A 365 7.37 -1.05 10.56
N ASP A 366 7.36 0.17 10.06
CA ASP A 366 7.95 1.36 10.73
C ASP A 366 6.97 2.02 11.71
N GLY A 367 5.91 1.34 12.07
CA GLY A 367 4.87 1.76 12.99
C GLY A 367 3.51 1.17 12.65
N GLN A 368 2.53 1.49 13.47
CA GLN A 368 1.16 1.02 13.29
C GLN A 368 0.12 2.07 13.71
N ILE A 369 -0.97 2.10 12.95
CA ILE A 369 -2.22 2.80 13.28
C ILE A 369 -3.19 1.75 13.78
N TYR A 370 -3.45 1.73 15.08
CA TYR A 370 -4.35 0.77 15.70
C TYR A 370 -5.77 1.32 15.79
N LEU A 371 -6.74 0.60 15.24
CA LEU A 371 -8.16 0.94 15.28
C LEU A 371 -8.88 0.05 16.30
N GLU A 372 -9.50 0.70 17.26
CA GLU A 372 -10.15 0.05 18.39
C GLU A 372 -11.68 0.00 18.23
N SER A 373 -12.26 -1.20 18.36
CA SER A 373 -13.70 -1.42 18.20
C SER A 373 -14.53 -0.67 19.25
N SER A 374 -14.01 -0.50 20.46
CA SER A 374 -14.67 0.25 21.53
C SER A 374 -14.85 1.73 21.19
N LEU A 375 -13.80 2.37 20.63
CA LEU A 375 -13.87 3.75 20.15
C LEU A 375 -14.82 3.90 18.97
N PHE A 376 -14.78 2.94 18.04
CA PHE A 376 -15.67 2.94 16.88
C PHE A 376 -17.15 2.89 17.28
N ASN A 377 -17.50 2.04 18.24
CA ASN A 377 -18.85 1.86 18.76
C ASN A 377 -19.33 3.07 19.58
N GLN A 378 -18.39 3.78 20.23
CA GLN A 378 -18.69 5.05 20.93
C GLN A 378 -18.87 6.24 19.97
N GLY A 379 -18.68 6.05 18.65
CA GLY A 379 -18.83 7.10 17.65
C GLY A 379 -17.58 7.92 17.38
N PHE A 380 -16.44 7.59 18.00
CA PHE A 380 -15.15 8.22 17.66
C PHE A 380 -14.62 7.62 16.37
N ARG A 381 -14.72 8.39 15.29
CA ARG A 381 -14.30 7.97 13.94
C ARG A 381 -13.44 9.05 13.29
N PRO A 382 -12.21 8.69 12.83
CA PRO A 382 -11.60 7.35 12.85
C PRO A 382 -11.29 6.87 14.28
N ALA A 383 -11.46 5.56 14.50
CA ALA A 383 -11.35 4.94 15.83
C ALA A 383 -9.88 4.67 16.22
N VAL A 384 -9.01 5.65 15.99
CA VAL A 384 -7.56 5.52 16.24
C VAL A 384 -7.28 5.55 17.74
N ASN A 385 -6.71 4.48 18.25
CA ASN A 385 -6.15 4.47 19.60
C ASN A 385 -4.74 5.08 19.56
N VAL A 386 -4.63 6.30 20.04
CA VAL A 386 -3.37 7.10 20.00
C VAL A 386 -2.31 6.53 20.94
N GLY A 387 -2.72 5.87 22.03
CA GLY A 387 -1.81 5.33 23.05
C GLY A 387 -0.92 4.21 22.51
N ILE A 388 -1.50 3.29 21.74
CA ILE A 388 -0.78 2.13 21.18
C ILE A 388 -0.39 2.28 19.70
N SER A 389 -0.81 3.36 19.06
CA SER A 389 -0.38 3.70 17.70
C SER A 389 0.96 4.42 17.73
N VAL A 390 1.85 4.05 16.81
CA VAL A 390 3.24 4.55 16.78
C VAL A 390 3.65 4.81 15.34
N SER A 391 4.32 5.94 15.08
CA SER A 391 5.13 6.16 13.88
C SER A 391 6.60 6.28 14.30
N ARG A 392 7.47 5.41 13.78
CA ARG A 392 8.91 5.46 14.06
C ARG A 392 9.62 6.59 13.33
N VAL A 393 9.05 7.10 12.25
CA VAL A 393 9.55 8.26 11.51
C VAL A 393 9.17 9.55 12.25
N GLY A 394 7.96 9.61 12.77
CA GLY A 394 7.48 10.70 13.63
C GLY A 394 7.59 12.07 12.98
N GLY A 395 7.97 13.07 13.77
CA GLY A 395 8.03 14.47 13.33
C GLY A 395 9.00 14.78 12.19
N SER A 396 9.84 13.83 11.74
CA SER A 396 10.64 13.98 10.52
C SER A 396 9.78 13.97 9.26
N ALA A 397 8.60 13.34 9.32
CA ALA A 397 7.61 13.26 8.25
C ALA A 397 6.47 14.30 8.43
N GLN A 398 6.70 15.38 9.16
CA GLN A 398 5.72 16.45 9.33
C GLN A 398 6.25 17.77 8.80
N VAL A 399 5.35 18.61 8.28
CA VAL A 399 5.67 20.01 8.01
C VAL A 399 5.97 20.73 9.34
N LYS A 400 6.88 21.71 9.32
CA LYS A 400 7.38 22.37 10.54
C LYS A 400 6.27 22.99 11.39
N SER A 401 5.25 23.56 10.77
CA SER A 401 4.07 24.14 11.44
C SER A 401 3.25 23.07 12.15
N MET A 402 2.97 21.92 11.51
CA MET A 402 2.28 20.78 12.13
C MET A 402 3.08 20.28 13.34
N LYS A 403 4.39 20.10 13.19
CA LYS A 403 5.26 19.64 14.28
C LYS A 403 5.22 20.56 15.49
N LYS A 404 5.14 21.90 15.28
CA LYS A 404 5.02 22.87 16.39
C LYS A 404 3.67 22.78 17.08
N VAL A 405 2.57 22.66 16.33
CA VAL A 405 1.21 22.66 16.87
C VAL A 405 0.85 21.33 17.50
N ALA A 406 1.16 20.22 16.84
CA ALA A 406 0.76 18.89 17.28
C ALA A 406 1.76 18.21 18.22
N GLY A 407 2.90 18.85 18.51
CA GLY A 407 3.98 18.24 19.30
C GLY A 407 3.58 17.77 20.70
N THR A 408 2.65 18.46 21.34
CA THR A 408 2.11 18.10 22.66
C THR A 408 0.81 17.32 22.60
N LEU A 409 0.11 17.33 21.45
CA LEU A 409 -1.25 16.81 21.34
C LEU A 409 -1.36 15.34 21.74
N LYS A 410 -0.39 14.51 21.37
CA LYS A 410 -0.34 13.10 21.75
C LYS A 410 -0.21 12.91 23.27
N ILE A 411 0.62 13.71 23.92
CA ILE A 411 0.82 13.68 25.38
C ILE A 411 -0.45 14.19 26.07
N ASP A 412 -1.00 15.32 25.62
CA ASP A 412 -2.23 15.92 26.15
C ASP A 412 -3.39 14.91 26.07
N GLN A 413 -3.50 14.18 24.96
CA GLN A 413 -4.56 13.18 24.78
C GLN A 413 -4.36 11.96 25.67
N ALA A 414 -3.13 11.48 25.84
CA ALA A 414 -2.83 10.37 26.76
C ALA A 414 -3.12 10.75 28.22
N GLN A 415 -2.77 11.97 28.63
CA GLN A 415 -3.11 12.50 29.96
C GLN A 415 -4.63 12.62 30.15
N TYR A 416 -5.34 13.07 29.12
CA TYR A 416 -6.80 13.14 29.17
C TYR A 416 -7.43 11.75 29.42
N ASP A 417 -7.01 10.73 28.66
CA ASP A 417 -7.56 9.37 28.75
C ASP A 417 -7.30 8.78 30.16
N GLU A 418 -6.14 9.05 30.76
CA GLU A 418 -5.80 8.67 32.14
C GLU A 418 -6.68 9.41 33.16
N LEU A 419 -6.79 10.74 33.06
CA LEU A 419 -7.61 11.57 33.94
C LEU A 419 -9.12 11.26 33.79
N GLU A 420 -9.61 11.00 32.58
CA GLU A 420 -10.99 10.59 32.34
C GLU A 420 -11.32 9.28 33.07
N SER A 421 -10.40 8.31 32.99
CA SER A 421 -10.54 7.03 33.69
C SER A 421 -10.58 7.22 35.19
N PHE A 422 -9.70 8.06 35.74
CA PHE A 422 -9.63 8.37 37.17
C PHE A 422 -10.87 9.13 37.65
N SER A 423 -11.34 10.12 36.90
CA SER A 423 -12.50 10.95 37.27
C SER A 423 -13.81 10.19 37.37
N LYS A 424 -13.92 9.03 36.68
CA LYS A 424 -15.10 8.14 36.80
C LYS A 424 -15.20 7.46 38.17
N PHE A 425 -14.10 7.40 38.92
CA PHE A 425 -14.03 6.74 40.24
C PHE A 425 -13.96 7.74 41.40
N SER A 426 -13.49 9.00 41.17
CA SER A 426 -13.39 10.04 42.21
C SER A 426 -14.45 11.11 42.01
N GLY A 427 -15.29 11.33 43.02
CA GLY A 427 -16.42 12.26 42.96
C GLY A 427 -16.06 13.74 42.92
N ASP A 428 -14.86 14.13 43.34
CA ASP A 428 -14.38 15.53 43.37
C ASP A 428 -13.15 15.69 42.48
N VAL A 429 -13.24 16.60 41.52
CA VAL A 429 -12.15 16.97 40.60
C VAL A 429 -11.79 18.43 40.85
N ASP A 430 -10.52 18.70 41.10
CA ASP A 430 -10.04 20.09 41.27
C ASP A 430 -10.15 20.91 39.97
N LYS A 431 -10.09 22.24 40.08
CA LYS A 431 -10.28 23.17 38.96
C LYS A 431 -9.27 22.96 37.82
N VAL A 432 -8.02 22.59 38.14
CA VAL A 432 -6.97 22.40 37.12
C VAL A 432 -7.22 21.14 36.33
N THR A 433 -7.55 20.05 37.01
CA THR A 433 -7.95 18.78 36.40
C THR A 433 -9.22 18.92 35.57
N ALA A 434 -10.23 19.68 36.05
CA ALA A 434 -11.45 19.96 35.28
C ALA A 434 -11.17 20.71 33.98
N LEU A 435 -10.23 21.69 33.98
CA LEU A 435 -9.81 22.39 32.77
C LEU A 435 -9.05 21.48 31.79
N ALA A 436 -8.19 20.60 32.29
CA ALA A 436 -7.49 19.63 31.47
C ALA A 436 -8.44 18.61 30.82
N LEU A 437 -9.44 18.15 31.58
CA LEU A 437 -10.49 17.26 31.08
C LEU A 437 -11.37 17.97 30.02
N ASP A 438 -11.74 19.23 30.20
CA ASP A 438 -12.50 20.00 29.21
C ASP A 438 -11.72 20.16 27.91
N LYS A 439 -10.45 20.60 28.00
CA LYS A 439 -9.54 20.71 26.84
C LYS A 439 -9.40 19.37 26.11
N GLY A 440 -9.12 18.29 26.82
CA GLY A 440 -8.94 16.96 26.23
C GLY A 440 -10.19 16.43 25.56
N ARG A 441 -11.37 16.63 26.16
CA ARG A 441 -12.66 16.26 25.60
C ARG A 441 -12.94 17.00 24.29
N LYS A 442 -12.67 18.32 24.25
CA LYS A 442 -12.85 19.13 23.04
C LYS A 442 -11.84 18.75 21.95
N ASN A 443 -10.59 18.47 22.30
CA ASN A 443 -9.60 17.95 21.35
C ASN A 443 -10.02 16.60 20.78
N LYS A 444 -10.58 15.72 21.59
CA LYS A 444 -11.13 14.43 21.13
C LYS A 444 -12.27 14.62 20.12
N GLN A 445 -13.15 15.60 20.35
CA GLN A 445 -14.21 15.96 19.39
C GLN A 445 -13.65 16.56 18.09
N LEU A 446 -12.61 17.40 18.16
CA LEU A 446 -11.94 17.91 16.96
C LEU A 446 -11.33 16.83 16.08
N LEU A 447 -10.87 15.71 16.67
CA LEU A 447 -10.26 14.61 15.92
C LEU A 447 -11.28 13.76 15.17
N ILE A 448 -12.59 13.87 15.51
CA ILE A 448 -13.64 13.19 14.74
C ILE A 448 -13.71 13.78 13.34
N GLN A 449 -13.76 12.90 12.35
CA GLN A 449 -13.79 13.26 10.94
C GLN A 449 -14.64 12.26 10.15
N PRO A 450 -15.58 12.74 9.30
CA PRO A 450 -16.35 11.84 8.44
C PRO A 450 -15.45 11.18 7.40
N GLN A 451 -15.80 9.96 6.99
CA GLN A 451 -15.09 9.27 5.91
C GLN A 451 -15.30 9.96 4.56
N TYR A 452 -14.34 9.78 3.67
CA TYR A 452 -14.29 10.37 2.31
C TYR A 452 -14.31 11.91 2.31
N SER A 453 -13.75 12.48 3.38
CA SER A 453 -13.66 13.92 3.58
C SER A 453 -12.30 14.30 4.16
N PRO A 454 -11.19 14.00 3.44
CA PRO A 454 -9.87 14.39 3.87
C PRO A 454 -9.75 15.92 3.95
N MET A 455 -9.00 16.40 4.94
CA MET A 455 -8.78 17.82 5.21
C MET A 455 -7.38 18.25 4.77
N PRO A 456 -7.22 19.37 4.05
CA PRO A 456 -5.91 19.92 3.69
C PRO A 456 -5.06 20.23 4.94
N VAL A 457 -3.75 20.02 4.86
CA VAL A 457 -2.83 20.14 6.00
C VAL A 457 -2.84 21.51 6.66
N GLY A 458 -2.97 22.61 5.89
CA GLY A 458 -3.05 23.96 6.45
C GLY A 458 -4.28 24.17 7.34
N GLU A 459 -5.41 23.62 6.92
CA GLU A 459 -6.66 23.65 7.70
C GLU A 459 -6.56 22.78 8.97
N GLN A 460 -5.95 21.59 8.84
CA GLN A 460 -5.67 20.73 10.00
C GLN A 460 -4.86 21.47 11.06
N ILE A 461 -3.78 22.15 10.64
CA ILE A 461 -2.90 22.89 11.55
C ILE A 461 -3.66 24.01 12.24
N ALA A 462 -4.46 24.80 11.50
CA ALA A 462 -5.22 25.90 12.04
C ALA A 462 -6.22 25.45 13.12
N ILE A 463 -6.98 24.38 12.85
CA ILE A 463 -7.98 23.88 13.80
C ILE A 463 -7.34 23.18 15.00
N LEU A 464 -6.24 22.46 14.82
CA LEU A 464 -5.48 21.84 15.90
C LEU A 464 -4.81 22.88 16.79
N TYR A 465 -4.39 24.02 16.23
CA TYR A 465 -3.92 25.15 17.01
C TYR A 465 -4.99 25.64 17.99
N CYS A 466 -6.25 25.78 17.54
CA CYS A 466 -7.35 26.15 18.41
C CYS A 466 -7.54 25.15 19.58
N GLY A 467 -7.39 23.85 19.29
CA GLY A 467 -7.47 22.81 20.32
C GLY A 467 -6.34 22.84 21.34
N THR A 468 -5.10 22.89 20.86
CA THR A 468 -3.91 22.87 21.72
C THR A 468 -3.77 24.11 22.60
N HIS A 469 -4.25 25.27 22.10
CA HIS A 469 -4.25 26.56 22.84
C HIS A 469 -5.56 26.82 23.60
N ALA A 470 -6.47 25.83 23.67
CA ALA A 470 -7.74 25.92 24.39
C ALA A 470 -8.63 27.11 23.99
N LEU A 471 -8.59 27.55 22.72
CA LEU A 471 -9.39 28.68 22.21
C LEU A 471 -10.90 28.37 22.20
N MET A 472 -11.29 27.12 22.35
CA MET A 472 -12.69 26.66 22.44
C MET A 472 -13.19 26.53 23.89
N ARG A 473 -12.46 27.05 24.88
CA ARG A 473 -12.76 26.87 26.31
C ARG A 473 -14.21 27.26 26.65
N ASP A 474 -14.72 28.30 26.03
CA ASP A 474 -15.96 28.95 26.40
C ASP A 474 -17.19 28.45 25.63
N ILE A 475 -17.09 27.39 24.85
CA ILE A 475 -18.20 26.77 24.15
C ILE A 475 -18.45 25.35 24.68
N PRO A 476 -19.70 24.84 24.65
CA PRO A 476 -20.02 23.46 24.98
C PRO A 476 -19.33 22.47 24.02
N THR A 477 -19.05 21.26 24.52
CA THR A 477 -18.39 20.20 23.73
C THR A 477 -19.19 19.82 22.47
N GLU A 478 -20.52 19.89 22.54
CA GLU A 478 -21.44 19.58 21.45
C GLU A 478 -21.32 20.58 20.28
N LYS A 479 -20.89 21.82 20.57
CA LYS A 479 -20.72 22.89 19.58
C LYS A 479 -19.33 22.90 18.91
N VAL A 480 -18.41 22.01 19.31
CA VAL A 480 -17.04 21.98 18.75
C VAL A 480 -17.06 21.77 17.23
N ARG A 481 -17.97 20.95 16.71
CA ARG A 481 -18.08 20.73 15.27
C ARG A 481 -18.60 21.98 14.55
N GLU A 482 -19.59 22.65 15.09
CA GLU A 482 -20.11 23.91 14.53
C GLU A 482 -19.03 24.99 14.54
N PHE A 483 -18.25 25.07 15.64
CA PHE A 483 -17.07 25.93 15.71
C PHE A 483 -16.07 25.62 14.60
N GLN A 484 -15.69 24.36 14.44
CA GLN A 484 -14.74 23.94 13.38
C GLN A 484 -15.20 24.39 12.01
N ASP A 485 -16.47 24.11 11.67
CA ASP A 485 -17.01 24.43 10.34
C ASP A 485 -17.06 25.94 10.09
N ALA A 486 -17.50 26.72 11.08
CA ALA A 486 -17.56 28.17 11.01
C ALA A 486 -16.15 28.79 10.91
N PHE A 487 -15.22 28.34 11.75
CA PHE A 487 -13.84 28.83 11.79
C PHE A 487 -13.09 28.56 10.47
N LEU A 488 -13.13 27.32 9.99
CA LEU A 488 -12.47 26.96 8.74
C LEU A 488 -13.08 27.69 7.54
N ASN A 489 -14.39 27.92 7.55
CA ASN A 489 -15.06 28.67 6.48
C ASN A 489 -14.57 30.12 6.43
N ARG A 490 -14.41 30.77 7.58
CA ARG A 490 -13.85 32.14 7.65
C ARG A 490 -12.42 32.19 7.14
N LEU A 491 -11.59 31.22 7.54
CA LEU A 491 -10.21 31.16 7.05
C LEU A 491 -10.13 30.91 5.54
N ARG A 492 -10.97 30.06 4.97
CA ARG A 492 -11.01 29.80 3.52
C ARG A 492 -11.38 31.05 2.73
N VAL A 493 -12.33 31.83 3.22
CA VAL A 493 -12.83 33.02 2.52
C VAL A 493 -11.87 34.20 2.65
N SER A 494 -11.34 34.45 3.85
CA SER A 494 -10.61 35.69 4.15
C SER A 494 -9.11 35.52 4.31
N HIS A 495 -8.61 34.30 4.63
CA HIS A 495 -7.23 34.08 5.06
C HIS A 495 -6.56 32.88 4.35
N GLN A 496 -6.93 32.63 3.09
CA GLN A 496 -6.35 31.53 2.31
C GLN A 496 -4.84 31.73 2.08
N ASP A 497 -4.43 32.97 1.72
CA ASP A 497 -3.05 33.28 1.32
C ASP A 497 -2.16 33.66 2.50
N ASP A 498 -2.71 34.24 3.56
CA ASP A 498 -1.98 34.75 4.72
C ASP A 498 -1.95 33.76 5.93
N VAL A 499 -2.84 32.75 5.96
CA VAL A 499 -2.87 31.73 7.01
C VAL A 499 -2.75 30.32 6.46
N ILE A 500 -3.69 29.85 5.62
CA ILE A 500 -3.79 28.43 5.24
C ILE A 500 -2.58 27.98 4.42
N LYS A 501 -2.19 28.72 3.36
CA LYS A 501 -1.03 28.38 2.55
C LYS A 501 0.29 28.43 3.32
N PRO A 502 0.61 29.52 4.08
CA PRO A 502 1.81 29.55 4.88
C PRO A 502 1.91 28.40 5.89
N LEU A 503 0.80 28.02 6.56
CA LEU A 503 0.76 26.87 7.44
C LEU A 503 1.09 25.58 6.69
N ALA A 504 0.53 25.37 5.52
CA ALA A 504 0.82 24.19 4.69
C ALA A 504 2.27 24.14 4.22
N GLU A 505 2.92 25.28 4.04
CA GLU A 505 4.34 25.43 3.69
C GLU A 505 5.29 25.32 4.91
N GLY A 506 4.75 25.15 6.11
CA GLY A 506 5.52 24.97 7.34
C GLY A 506 5.84 26.26 8.09
N ARG A 507 5.24 27.41 7.71
CA ARG A 507 5.37 28.68 8.44
C ARG A 507 4.33 28.79 9.55
N LEU A 508 4.78 29.18 10.73
CA LEU A 508 3.94 29.54 11.86
C LEU A 508 4.67 30.62 12.65
N ASP A 509 4.24 31.86 12.47
CA ASP A 509 4.76 33.07 13.13
C ASP A 509 3.66 33.81 13.89
N GLU A 510 4.03 34.86 14.65
CA GLU A 510 3.10 35.63 15.45
C GLU A 510 1.97 36.31 14.64
N SER A 511 2.21 36.65 13.39
CA SER A 511 1.18 37.28 12.56
C SER A 511 0.07 36.28 12.25
N ILE A 512 0.45 35.04 11.92
CA ILE A 512 -0.50 33.94 11.65
C ILE A 512 -1.27 33.57 12.90
N THR A 513 -0.57 33.40 14.06
CA THR A 513 -1.24 33.02 15.31
C THR A 513 -2.24 34.07 15.78
N LYS A 514 -1.92 35.37 15.67
CA LYS A 514 -2.85 36.46 15.98
C LYS A 514 -4.11 36.45 15.14
N ILE A 515 -4.01 36.12 13.85
CA ILE A 515 -5.18 36.00 12.98
C ILE A 515 -6.02 34.80 13.42
N ILE A 516 -5.40 33.64 13.66
CA ILE A 516 -6.09 32.43 14.13
C ILE A 516 -6.83 32.70 15.43
N GLU A 517 -6.17 33.33 16.42
CA GLU A 517 -6.74 33.64 17.72
C GLU A 517 -7.93 34.60 17.61
N LYS A 518 -7.81 35.66 16.81
CA LYS A 518 -8.87 36.63 16.55
C LYS A 518 -10.09 35.98 15.89
N GLU A 519 -9.86 35.21 14.80
CA GLU A 519 -10.96 34.55 14.08
C GLU A 519 -11.64 33.49 14.96
N ALA A 520 -10.88 32.78 15.80
CA ALA A 520 -11.43 31.84 16.78
C ALA A 520 -12.29 32.55 17.84
N GLU A 521 -11.83 33.67 18.39
CA GLU A 521 -12.58 34.48 19.35
C GLU A 521 -13.89 35.00 18.76
N ASP A 522 -13.86 35.54 17.55
CA ASP A 522 -15.05 36.01 16.82
C ASP A 522 -16.09 34.90 16.61
N VAL A 523 -15.65 33.68 16.28
CA VAL A 523 -16.56 32.53 16.13
C VAL A 523 -17.13 32.11 17.47
N VAL A 524 -16.34 32.06 18.53
CA VAL A 524 -16.83 31.75 19.89
C VAL A 524 -17.86 32.74 20.35
N LEU A 525 -17.65 34.06 20.14
CA LEU A 525 -18.62 35.10 20.46
C LEU A 525 -19.93 34.94 19.64
N GLY A 526 -19.79 34.62 18.36
CA GLY A 526 -20.94 34.37 17.50
C GLY A 526 -21.79 33.16 17.93
N LEU A 527 -21.17 32.11 18.45
CA LEU A 527 -21.85 30.92 18.96
C LEU A 527 -22.50 31.12 20.31
N LYS A 528 -21.91 31.98 21.19
CA LYS A 528 -22.53 32.39 22.48
C LYS A 528 -23.76 33.27 22.29
N ASN A 529 -23.75 34.19 21.32
CA ASN A 529 -24.86 35.11 21.06
C ASN A 529 -26.07 34.44 20.39
N ARG A 530 -25.96 33.19 19.99
CA ARG A 530 -27.09 32.39 19.46
C ARG A 530 -27.80 31.54 20.51
N GLU A 531 -27.37 31.59 21.77
CA GLU A 531 -28.04 31.04 22.95
C GLU A 531 -28.96 32.09 23.58
#